data_142850d4370c188ea7cef417008e11e3
#
_entry.id   142850d4370c188ea7cef417008e11e3
#
_cell.length_a   1.000
_cell.length_b   1.000
_cell.length_c   1.000
_cell.angle_alpha   90.00
_cell.angle_beta   90.00
_cell.angle_gamma   90.00
#
_symmetry.space_group_name_H-M   'P 1'
#
loop_
_entity.id
_entity.type
_entity.pdbx_description
1 polymer ?
#
loop_
_entity_poly.entity_id
_entity_poly.type
_entity_poly.pdbx_seq_one_letter_code
_entity_poly.pdbx_strand_id
1 'polypeptide(L)' 'MSVKEQVIAILKEVKPTKNLENEKDIIENGLLDSFELMTLIANLCDTFGIEIDVDKMTPENFNSAEAITAMIESLK' A
#
# COMPACT_ATOMS: atom_id res chain seq x y z
N MET A 1 14.36 -9.55 0.18
CA MET A 1 13.28 -9.00 1.03
C MET A 1 11.95 -9.65 0.65
N SER A 2 11.12 -9.91 1.63
CA SER A 2 9.79 -10.41 1.36
C SER A 2 8.92 -9.32 0.76
N VAL A 3 7.79 -9.70 0.17
CA VAL A 3 6.86 -8.72 -0.39
C VAL A 3 6.38 -7.77 0.72
N LYS A 4 6.05 -8.31 1.89
CA LYS A 4 5.59 -7.48 2.99
C LYS A 4 6.65 -6.47 3.43
N GLU A 5 7.90 -6.87 3.50
CA GLU A 5 8.98 -5.96 3.87
C GLU A 5 9.13 -4.83 2.86
N GLN A 6 8.99 -5.14 1.59
CA GLN A 6 9.04 -4.13 0.54
C GLN A 6 7.85 -3.17 0.63
N VAL A 7 6.66 -3.70 0.92
CA VAL A 7 5.46 -2.87 1.12
C VAL A 7 5.67 -1.91 2.28
N ILE A 8 6.20 -2.41 3.39
CA ILE A 8 6.45 -1.57 4.57
C ILE A 8 7.46 -0.47 4.24
N ALA A 9 8.51 -0.81 3.51
CA ALA A 9 9.51 0.19 3.11
C ALA A 9 8.88 1.29 2.23
N ILE A 10 8.00 0.91 1.32
CA ILE A 10 7.31 1.87 0.46
C ILE A 10 6.38 2.77 1.29
N LEU A 11 5.66 2.19 2.25
CA LEU A 11 4.81 2.97 3.13
C LEU A 11 5.61 4.01 3.91
N LYS A 12 6.81 3.65 4.35
CA LYS A 12 7.68 4.59 5.06
C LYS A 12 8.15 5.73 4.16
N GLU A 13 8.35 5.45 2.89
CA GLU A 13 8.72 6.50 1.94
C GLU A 13 7.56 7.44 1.65
N VAL A 14 6.36 6.90 1.55
CA VAL A 14 5.16 7.69 1.26
C VAL A 14 4.75 8.54 2.45
N LYS A 15 4.86 7.99 3.65
CA LYS A 15 4.45 8.69 4.88
C LYS A 15 5.51 8.52 5.96
N PRO A 16 6.65 9.21 5.83
CA PRO A 16 7.75 9.03 6.80
C PRO A 16 7.43 9.54 8.21
N THR A 17 6.39 10.37 8.34
CA THR A 17 6.02 10.93 9.63
C THR A 17 5.18 9.99 10.48
N LYS A 18 4.72 8.87 9.92
CA LYS A 18 3.88 7.91 10.64
C LYS A 18 4.37 6.50 10.36
N ASN A 19 4.30 5.66 11.40
CA ASN A 19 4.60 4.24 11.26
C ASN A 19 3.29 3.51 10.94
N LEU A 20 3.15 3.11 9.68
CA LEU A 20 1.92 2.46 9.21
C LEU A 20 2.02 0.93 9.24
N GLU A 21 3.14 0.40 9.70
CA GLU A 21 3.39 -1.04 9.65
C GLU A 21 2.33 -1.87 10.37
N ASN A 22 1.86 -1.39 11.52
CA ASN A 22 0.89 -2.11 12.33
C ASN A 22 -0.52 -1.54 12.27
N GLU A 23 -0.75 -0.58 11.37
CA GLU A 23 -2.08 -0.01 11.21
C GLU A 23 -2.99 -0.95 10.43
N LYS A 24 -4.26 -0.96 10.79
CA LYS A 24 -5.26 -1.83 10.16
C LYS A 24 -6.31 -1.06 9.37
N ASP A 25 -6.46 0.22 9.63
CA ASP A 25 -7.47 1.07 8.99
C ASP A 25 -6.83 2.31 8.39
N ILE A 26 -5.74 2.12 7.64
CA ILE A 26 -4.96 3.23 7.07
C ILE A 26 -5.85 4.18 6.27
N ILE A 27 -6.69 3.64 5.40
CA ILE A 27 -7.54 4.45 4.54
C ILE A 27 -8.74 5.00 5.30
N GLU A 28 -9.39 4.16 6.09
CA GLU A 28 -10.59 4.55 6.82
C GLU A 28 -10.30 5.61 7.88
N ASN A 29 -9.12 5.58 8.47
CA ASN A 29 -8.71 6.56 9.46
C ASN A 29 -8.06 7.80 8.84
N GLY A 30 -7.99 7.85 7.51
CA GLY A 30 -7.44 9.01 6.82
C GLY A 30 -5.96 9.23 7.04
N LEU A 31 -5.21 8.16 7.26
CA LEU A 31 -3.76 8.26 7.48
C LEU A 31 -2.99 8.57 6.21
N LEU A 32 -3.57 8.29 5.05
CA LEU A 32 -3.04 8.68 3.76
C LEU A 32 -4.10 9.51 3.04
N ASP A 33 -3.70 10.64 2.48
CA ASP A 33 -4.62 11.42 1.63
C ASP A 33 -4.60 10.87 0.20
N SER A 34 -5.41 11.46 -0.68
CA SER A 34 -5.54 10.98 -2.06
C SER A 34 -4.21 11.02 -2.81
N PHE A 35 -3.44 12.08 -2.61
CA PHE A 35 -2.15 12.22 -3.27
C PHE A 35 -1.17 11.16 -2.79
N GLU A 36 -1.12 10.95 -1.48
CA GLU A 36 -0.23 9.93 -0.89
C GLU A 36 -0.62 8.54 -1.35
N LEU A 37 -1.92 8.26 -1.43
CA LEU A 37 -2.39 6.97 -1.90
C LEU A 37 -1.99 6.73 -3.34
N MET A 38 -2.11 7.73 -4.21
CA MET A 38 -1.70 7.59 -5.60
C MET A 38 -0.20 7.38 -5.73
N THR A 39 0.59 8.06 -4.89
CA THR A 39 2.03 7.85 -4.85
C THR A 39 2.36 6.42 -4.42
N LEU A 40 1.66 5.92 -3.41
CA LEU A 40 1.82 4.55 -2.96
C LEU A 40 1.53 3.55 -4.09
N ILE A 41 0.42 3.74 -4.80
CA ILE A 41 0.03 2.86 -5.88
C ILE A 41 1.08 2.86 -6.99
N ALA A 42 1.57 4.04 -7.37
CA ALA A 42 2.59 4.14 -8.40
C ALA A 42 3.88 3.42 -7.99
N ASN A 43 4.28 3.58 -6.74
CA ASN A 43 5.48 2.92 -6.24
C ASN A 43 5.32 1.41 -6.19
N LEU A 44 4.14 0.92 -5.82
CA LEU A 44 3.87 -0.52 -5.79
C LEU A 44 3.92 -1.11 -7.20
N CYS A 45 3.29 -0.45 -8.16
CA CYS A 45 3.29 -0.92 -9.54
C CYS A 45 4.71 -0.97 -10.10
N ASP A 46 5.50 0.06 -9.82
CA ASP A 46 6.86 0.16 -10.32
C ASP A 46 7.77 -0.88 -9.66
N THR A 47 7.65 -1.04 -8.35
CA THR A 47 8.52 -1.95 -7.60
C THR A 47 8.26 -3.40 -7.94
N PHE A 48 7.00 -3.78 -8.11
CA PHE A 48 6.63 -5.18 -8.31
C PHE A 48 6.32 -5.53 -9.77
N GLY A 49 6.32 -4.53 -10.66
CA GLY A 49 6.04 -4.76 -12.07
C GLY A 49 4.62 -5.24 -12.30
N ILE A 50 3.66 -4.69 -11.56
CA ILE A 50 2.26 -5.08 -11.66
C ILE A 50 1.40 -3.88 -12.06
N GLU A 51 0.17 -4.17 -12.48
CA GLU A 51 -0.84 -3.15 -12.70
C GLU A 51 -1.96 -3.34 -11.68
N ILE A 52 -2.40 -2.22 -11.10
CA ILE A 52 -3.48 -2.24 -10.11
C ILE A 52 -4.69 -1.56 -10.75
N ASP A 53 -5.72 -2.35 -11.06
CA ASP A 53 -6.94 -1.84 -11.66
C ASP A 53 -7.74 -1.02 -10.67
N VAL A 54 -8.58 -0.14 -11.21
CA VAL A 54 -9.41 0.75 -10.37
C VAL A 54 -10.28 -0.05 -9.40
N ASP A 55 -10.78 -1.20 -9.83
CA ASP A 55 -11.62 -2.04 -8.97
C ASP A 55 -10.86 -2.65 -7.79
N LYS A 56 -9.53 -2.63 -7.83
CA LYS A 56 -8.70 -3.07 -6.71
C LYS A 56 -8.36 -1.93 -5.75
N MET A 57 -8.67 -0.70 -6.12
CA MET A 57 -8.36 0.49 -5.32
C MET A 57 -9.44 0.75 -4.29
N THR A 58 -9.63 -0.20 -3.38
CA THR A 58 -10.64 -0.12 -2.33
C THR A 58 -9.97 -0.04 -0.97
N PRO A 59 -10.65 0.52 0.03
CA PRO A 59 -10.07 0.55 1.38
C PRO A 59 -9.65 -0.82 1.88
N GLU A 60 -10.41 -1.86 1.53
CA GLU A 60 -10.11 -3.22 1.96
C GLU A 60 -8.73 -3.68 1.52
N ASN A 61 -8.28 -3.24 0.34
CA ASN A 61 -6.98 -3.65 -0.19
C ASN A 61 -5.83 -2.80 0.31
N PHE A 62 -6.11 -1.64 0.89
CA PHE A 62 -5.07 -0.67 1.26
C PHE A 62 -5.08 -0.28 2.74
N ASN A 63 -5.92 -0.90 3.54
CA ASN A 63 -6.04 -0.53 4.96
C ASN A 63 -4.85 -0.98 5.82
N SER A 64 -4.04 -1.90 5.34
CA SER A 64 -2.91 -2.40 6.13
C SER A 64 -1.81 -2.90 5.21
N ALA A 65 -0.60 -3.02 5.77
CA ALA A 65 0.51 -3.61 5.04
C ALA A 65 0.18 -5.05 4.64
N GLU A 66 -0.52 -5.78 5.51
CA GLU A 66 -0.92 -7.16 5.21
C GLU A 66 -1.90 -7.23 4.06
N ALA A 67 -2.90 -6.32 4.04
CA ALA A 67 -3.88 -6.28 2.95
C ALA A 67 -3.21 -5.94 1.62
N ILE A 68 -2.31 -4.96 1.64
CA ILE A 68 -1.57 -4.58 0.44
C ILE A 68 -0.73 -5.76 -0.06
N THR A 69 -0.05 -6.44 0.85
CA THR A 69 0.76 -7.61 0.50
C THR A 69 -0.08 -8.69 -0.17
N ALA A 70 -1.24 -9.01 0.42
CA ALA A 70 -2.12 -10.03 -0.13
C ALA A 70 -2.61 -9.64 -1.53
N MET A 71 -2.95 -8.38 -1.74
CA MET A 71 -3.37 -7.89 -3.05
C MET A 71 -2.25 -8.05 -4.07
N ILE A 72 -1.03 -7.64 -3.71
CA ILE A 72 0.12 -7.74 -4.61
C ILE A 72 0.37 -9.19 -4.99
N GLU A 73 0.32 -10.09 -4.02
CA GLU A 73 0.56 -11.51 -4.29
C GLU A 73 -0.49 -12.10 -5.20
N SER A 74 -1.71 -11.58 -5.15
CA SER A 74 -2.77 -12.04 -6.06
C SER A 74 -2.57 -11.55 -7.49
N LEU A 75 -1.78 -10.49 -7.68
CA LEU A 75 -1.54 -9.89 -8.99
C LEU A 75 -0.23 -10.33 -9.63
N LYS A 76 0.61 -10.98 -8.88
CA LYS A 76 1.92 -11.46 -9.39
C LYS A 76 1.81 -12.76 -10.17
#